data_d98875f344d4ae7dc34be8b3d45294d5
#
_entry.id   d98875f344d4ae7dc34be8b3d45294d5
#
_cell.length_a   1.000
_cell.length_b   1.000
_cell.length_c   1.000
_cell.angle_alpha   90.00
_cell.angle_beta   90.00
_cell.angle_gamma   90.00
#
_symmetry.space_group_name_H-M   'P 1'
#
loop_
_entity.id
_entity.type
_entity.pdbx_description
1 polymer ?
#
loop_
_entity_poly.entity_id
_entity_poly.type
_entity_poly.pdbx_seq_one_letter_code
_entity_poly.pdbx_strand_id
1 'polypeptide(L)'
;MIHRVTPDGELCIAGQIDLLVKKGNHIIIGDWKTNKKIDTKSFFDGRTKSTIKMKFPLNNLDDCNYYHYALQLSTYAWMVQKLNPDFIIDDLVLVHFDHSDNMTVYHLPYLKTEVEKMLAFYKKELKLEENARKRKRIEY
;
A
#
# COMPACT_ATOMS: atom_id res chain seq x y z
N MET A 1 -9.48 -4.87 -12.11
CA MET A 1 -9.45 -3.65 -11.29
C MET A 1 -10.38 -3.80 -10.10
N ILE A 2 -9.95 -3.41 -8.94
CA ILE A 2 -10.77 -3.32 -7.74
C ILE A 2 -10.86 -1.87 -7.28
N HIS A 3 -11.99 -1.49 -6.74
CA HIS A 3 -12.13 -0.20 -6.08
C HIS A 3 -12.99 -0.35 -4.82
N ARG A 4 -12.80 0.53 -3.87
CA ARG A 4 -13.52 0.54 -2.63
C ARG A 4 -13.80 1.98 -2.19
N VAL A 5 -15.04 2.23 -1.88
CA VAL A 5 -15.47 3.45 -1.20
C VAL A 5 -15.54 3.13 0.29
N THR A 6 -15.01 3.99 1.15
CA THR A 6 -15.17 3.83 2.59
C THR A 6 -16.65 3.84 2.97
N PRO A 7 -17.04 3.21 4.11
CA PRO A 7 -18.46 3.09 4.48
C PRO A 7 -19.20 4.43 4.57
N ASP A 8 -18.48 5.52 4.84
CA ASP A 8 -19.02 6.88 4.90
C ASP A 8 -19.01 7.59 3.54
N GLY A 9 -18.51 6.95 2.48
CA GLY A 9 -18.43 7.53 1.14
C GLY A 9 -17.36 8.62 0.95
N GLU A 10 -16.54 8.90 1.96
CA GLU A 10 -15.58 10.01 1.93
C GLU A 10 -14.31 9.72 1.16
N LEU A 11 -13.95 8.45 1.01
CA LEU A 11 -12.73 8.03 0.31
C LEU A 11 -13.00 6.90 -0.66
N CYS A 12 -12.60 7.08 -1.90
CA CYS A 12 -12.60 6.03 -2.92
C CYS A 12 -11.16 5.70 -3.31
N ILE A 13 -10.81 4.43 -3.24
CA ILE A 13 -9.52 3.91 -3.69
C ILE A 13 -9.72 2.85 -4.75
N ALA A 14 -8.82 2.81 -5.71
CA ALA A 14 -8.86 1.84 -6.80
C ALA A 14 -7.47 1.27 -7.05
N GLY A 15 -7.42 0.05 -7.53
CA GLY A 15 -6.18 -0.61 -7.88
C GLY A 15 -6.41 -1.78 -8.82
N GLN A 16 -5.33 -2.30 -9.35
CA GLN A 16 -5.33 -3.46 -10.22
C GLN A 16 -4.40 -4.53 -9.64
N ILE A 17 -4.93 -5.72 -9.46
CA ILE A 17 -4.17 -6.88 -9.00
C ILE A 17 -3.65 -7.64 -10.22
N ASP A 18 -2.33 -7.87 -10.28
CA ASP A 18 -1.71 -8.63 -11.36
C ASP A 18 -1.95 -10.13 -11.22
N LEU A 19 -1.86 -10.64 -9.99
CA LEU A 19 -2.04 -12.05 -9.69
C LEU A 19 -2.86 -12.20 -8.41
N LEU A 20 -3.94 -12.98 -8.50
CA LEU A 20 -4.73 -13.39 -7.35
C LEU A 20 -4.97 -14.89 -7.43
N VAL A 21 -4.55 -15.61 -6.39
CA VAL A 21 -4.79 -17.04 -6.25
C VAL A 21 -5.76 -17.26 -5.10
N LYS A 22 -6.83 -18.00 -5.36
CA LYS A 22 -7.87 -18.29 -4.38
C LYS A 22 -8.04 -19.80 -4.23
N LYS A 23 -7.96 -20.28 -3.00
CA LYS A 23 -8.31 -21.66 -2.65
C LYS A 23 -9.23 -21.65 -1.42
N GLY A 24 -10.51 -21.95 -1.62
CA GLY A 24 -11.50 -21.74 -0.57
C GLY A 24 -11.56 -20.26 -0.22
N ASN A 25 -11.39 -19.92 1.05
CA ASN A 25 -11.29 -18.54 1.54
C ASN A 25 -9.85 -18.02 1.66
N HIS A 26 -8.88 -18.81 1.25
CA HIS A 26 -7.47 -18.45 1.30
C HIS A 26 -7.04 -17.73 0.03
N ILE A 27 -6.38 -16.58 0.18
CA ILE A 27 -6.01 -15.68 -0.90
C ILE A 27 -4.50 -15.43 -0.86
N ILE A 28 -3.87 -15.51 -2.02
CA ILE A 28 -2.52 -15.01 -2.27
C ILE A 28 -2.63 -13.89 -3.31
N ILE A 29 -2.03 -12.76 -3.02
CA ILE A 29 -1.95 -11.62 -3.94
C ILE A 29 -0.50 -11.46 -4.35
N GLY A 30 -0.27 -11.31 -5.65
CA GLY A 30 1.05 -11.16 -6.21
C GLY A 30 1.14 -10.06 -7.24
N ASP A 31 2.38 -9.63 -7.46
CA ASP A 31 2.75 -8.66 -8.47
C ASP A 31 4.13 -9.02 -9.03
N TRP A 32 4.41 -8.65 -10.27
CA TRP A 32 5.75 -8.81 -10.84
C TRP A 32 6.35 -7.48 -11.22
N LYS A 33 7.65 -7.40 -11.00
CA LYS A 33 8.46 -6.22 -11.29
C LYS A 33 9.69 -6.60 -12.10
N THR A 34 10.06 -5.72 -13.02
CA THR A 34 11.20 -5.89 -13.92
C THR A 34 12.27 -4.82 -13.74
N ASN A 35 12.14 -3.99 -12.70
CA ASN A 35 13.12 -2.96 -12.38
C ASN A 35 14.48 -3.56 -11.98
N LYS A 36 15.54 -2.75 -12.05
CA LYS A 36 16.92 -3.20 -11.86
C LYS A 36 17.17 -3.90 -10.54
N LYS A 37 16.56 -3.40 -9.44
CA LYS A 37 16.86 -3.83 -8.09
C LYS A 37 15.68 -3.62 -7.18
N ILE A 38 15.52 -4.54 -6.22
CA ILE A 38 14.62 -4.37 -5.07
C ILE A 38 15.45 -4.02 -3.85
N ASP A 39 15.32 -2.80 -3.36
CA ASP A 39 15.97 -2.34 -2.15
C ASP A 39 15.07 -2.59 -0.93
N THR A 40 15.59 -3.32 0.04
CA THR A 40 14.87 -3.66 1.28
C THR A 40 15.07 -2.63 2.38
N LYS A 41 16.01 -1.69 2.16
CA LYS A 41 16.29 -0.57 3.06
C LYS A 41 16.46 0.69 2.23
N SER A 42 16.13 1.84 2.81
CA SER A 42 16.41 3.12 2.21
C SER A 42 17.87 3.54 2.42
N PHE A 43 18.25 4.67 1.83
CA PHE A 43 19.57 5.25 2.01
C PHE A 43 19.86 5.50 3.49
N PHE A 44 21.06 5.11 3.95
CA PHE A 44 21.50 5.37 5.31
C PHE A 44 22.09 6.79 5.42
N ASP A 45 21.53 7.61 6.29
CA ASP A 45 22.04 8.94 6.58
C ASP A 45 23.04 8.87 7.74
N GLY A 46 24.30 9.16 7.45
CA GLY A 46 25.37 9.16 8.45
C GLY A 46 25.24 10.21 9.56
N ARG A 47 24.47 11.29 9.33
CA ARG A 47 24.21 12.32 10.35
C ARG A 47 23.22 11.86 11.40
N THR A 48 22.12 11.27 10.97
CA THR A 48 21.07 10.76 11.88
C THR A 48 21.35 9.35 12.36
N LYS A 49 22.34 8.66 11.76
CA LYS A 49 22.66 7.25 11.98
C LYS A 49 21.46 6.32 11.78
N SER A 50 20.60 6.66 10.85
CA SER A 50 19.42 5.88 10.50
C SER A 50 19.15 5.89 9.00
N THR A 51 18.29 4.99 8.55
CA THR A 51 17.76 5.00 7.18
C THR A 51 16.72 6.10 7.01
N ILE A 52 16.50 6.52 5.76
CA ILE A 52 15.44 7.48 5.44
C ILE A 52 14.09 6.77 5.57
N LYS A 53 13.20 7.37 6.34
CA LYS A 53 11.85 6.85 6.56
C LYS A 53 10.83 7.52 5.65
N MET A 54 9.71 6.85 5.44
CA MET A 54 8.56 7.45 4.78
C MET A 54 8.01 8.60 5.60
N LYS A 55 7.23 9.47 4.94
CA LYS A 55 6.55 10.58 5.60
C LYS A 55 5.43 10.07 6.50
N PHE A 56 5.11 10.86 7.54
CA PHE A 56 3.96 10.59 8.42
C PHE A 56 2.68 10.34 7.58
N PRO A 57 1.83 9.37 7.91
CA PRO A 57 1.83 8.51 9.10
C PRO A 57 2.65 7.21 9.00
N LEU A 58 3.44 7.03 7.95
CA LEU A 58 4.20 5.81 7.66
C LEU A 58 5.68 5.93 8.01
N ASN A 59 6.03 6.81 8.93
CA ASN A 59 7.42 7.08 9.33
C ASN A 59 8.10 5.98 10.13
N ASN A 60 7.41 4.86 10.38
CA ASN A 60 7.99 3.62 10.89
C ASN A 60 8.58 2.73 9.79
N LEU A 61 8.32 3.04 8.51
CA LEU A 61 8.78 2.26 7.36
C LEU A 61 9.94 2.97 6.64
N ASP A 62 10.92 2.20 6.19
CA ASP A 62 11.97 2.71 5.30
C ASP A 62 11.36 3.14 3.95
N ASP A 63 11.83 4.29 3.44
CA ASP A 63 11.44 4.79 2.13
C ASP A 63 12.23 4.08 1.02
N CYS A 64 11.79 2.90 0.65
CA CYS A 64 12.39 2.08 -0.38
C CYS A 64 11.32 1.32 -1.17
N ASN A 65 11.69 0.81 -2.35
CA ASN A 65 10.73 0.17 -3.24
C ASN A 65 10.11 -1.09 -2.64
N TYR A 66 10.84 -1.86 -1.84
CA TYR A 66 10.30 -3.03 -1.14
C TYR A 66 9.07 -2.68 -0.30
N TYR A 67 9.15 -1.64 0.55
CA TYR A 67 8.03 -1.23 1.38
C TYR A 67 6.93 -0.51 0.61
N HIS A 68 7.26 0.18 -0.48
CA HIS A 68 6.24 0.73 -1.39
C HIS A 68 5.41 -0.39 -2.02
N TYR A 69 6.05 -1.46 -2.46
CA TYR A 69 5.36 -2.63 -3.01
C TYR A 69 4.57 -3.38 -1.94
N ALA A 70 5.13 -3.53 -0.73
CA ALA A 70 4.42 -4.14 0.39
C ALA A 70 3.16 -3.36 0.74
N LEU A 71 3.21 -2.03 0.75
CA LEU A 71 2.03 -1.17 0.97
C LEU A 71 1.00 -1.32 -0.16
N GLN A 72 1.45 -1.38 -1.41
CA GLN A 72 0.56 -1.56 -2.56
C GLN A 72 -0.22 -2.87 -2.44
N LEU A 73 0.47 -3.99 -2.24
CA LEU A 73 -0.17 -5.30 -2.13
C LEU A 73 -1.00 -5.42 -0.85
N SER A 74 -0.56 -4.81 0.24
CA SER A 74 -1.32 -4.75 1.49
C SER A 74 -2.61 -3.96 1.32
N THR A 75 -2.58 -2.88 0.55
CA THR A 75 -3.79 -2.10 0.22
C THR A 75 -4.79 -2.96 -0.56
N TYR A 76 -4.31 -3.72 -1.54
CA TYR A 76 -5.17 -4.65 -2.29
C TYR A 76 -5.75 -5.75 -1.40
N ALA A 77 -4.94 -6.32 -0.52
CA ALA A 77 -5.39 -7.31 0.46
C ALA A 77 -6.47 -6.73 1.38
N TRP A 78 -6.28 -5.52 1.86
CA TRP A 78 -7.26 -4.81 2.68
C TRP A 78 -8.58 -4.61 1.92
N MET A 79 -8.51 -4.19 0.66
CA MET A 79 -9.69 -4.01 -0.19
C MET A 79 -10.43 -5.33 -0.42
N VAL A 80 -9.72 -6.40 -0.70
CA VAL A 80 -10.30 -7.75 -0.90
C VAL A 80 -10.98 -8.23 0.36
N GLN A 81 -10.39 -8.03 1.54
CA GLN A 81 -11.00 -8.41 2.82
C GLN A 81 -12.21 -7.54 3.17
N LYS A 82 -12.28 -6.30 2.70
CA LYS A 82 -13.49 -5.47 2.86
C LYS A 82 -14.63 -5.93 1.96
N LEU A 83 -14.32 -6.50 0.81
CA LEU A 83 -15.33 -7.12 -0.06
C LEU A 83 -15.90 -8.40 0.56
N ASN A 84 -15.06 -9.20 1.18
CA ASN A 84 -15.46 -10.41 1.89
C ASN A 84 -14.57 -10.62 3.13
N PRO A 85 -15.09 -10.32 4.35
CA PRO A 85 -14.33 -10.45 5.59
C PRO A 85 -13.88 -11.87 5.93
N ASP A 86 -14.46 -12.89 5.30
CA ASP A 86 -14.09 -14.29 5.51
C ASP A 86 -12.79 -14.66 4.77
N PHE A 87 -12.30 -13.82 3.85
CA PHE A 87 -11.05 -14.07 3.15
C PHE A 87 -9.86 -13.96 4.11
N ILE A 88 -8.97 -14.95 4.02
CA ILE A 88 -7.73 -15.05 4.76
C ILE A 88 -6.58 -14.77 3.80
N ILE A 89 -5.77 -13.78 4.09
CA ILE A 89 -4.60 -13.44 3.28
C ILE A 89 -3.45 -14.35 3.74
N ASP A 90 -3.14 -15.35 2.92
CA ASP A 90 -2.07 -16.30 3.21
C ASP A 90 -0.69 -15.72 2.91
N ASP A 91 -0.58 -14.96 1.81
CA ASP A 91 0.70 -14.43 1.37
C ASP A 91 0.52 -13.23 0.44
N LEU A 92 1.51 -12.35 0.46
CA LEU A 92 1.70 -11.27 -0.49
C LEU A 92 3.05 -11.49 -1.16
N VAL A 93 3.06 -11.67 -2.47
CA VAL A 93 4.22 -12.16 -3.20
C VAL A 93 4.64 -11.15 -4.26
N LEU A 94 5.90 -10.77 -4.23
CA LEU A 94 6.53 -9.97 -5.26
C LEU A 94 7.49 -10.85 -6.05
N VAL A 95 7.27 -10.98 -7.34
CA VAL A 95 8.16 -11.71 -8.25
C VAL A 95 8.98 -10.69 -9.03
N HIS A 96 10.29 -10.71 -8.81
CA HIS A 96 11.21 -9.79 -9.44
C HIS A 96 12.05 -10.51 -10.49
N PHE A 97 12.05 -9.97 -11.70
CA PHE A 97 12.94 -10.39 -12.79
C PHE A 97 14.00 -9.32 -13.01
N ASP A 98 15.26 -9.69 -12.90
CA ASP A 98 16.37 -8.80 -13.22
C ASP A 98 16.67 -8.77 -14.73
N HIS A 99 17.67 -8.00 -15.14
CA HIS A 99 18.05 -7.89 -16.56
C HIS A 99 18.61 -9.17 -17.17
N SER A 100 19.06 -10.11 -16.34
CA SER A 100 19.58 -11.42 -16.75
C SER A 100 18.52 -12.50 -16.68
N ASP A 101 17.23 -12.12 -16.58
CA ASP A 101 16.08 -13.03 -16.43
C ASP A 101 16.12 -13.92 -15.17
N ASN A 102 16.93 -13.55 -14.19
CA ASN A 102 16.88 -14.20 -12.89
C ASN A 102 15.63 -13.80 -12.13
N MET A 103 14.92 -14.79 -11.61
CA MET A 103 13.71 -14.61 -10.86
C MET A 103 13.99 -14.68 -9.35
N THR A 104 13.53 -13.68 -8.63
CA THR A 104 13.55 -13.70 -7.15
C THR A 104 12.15 -13.48 -6.63
N VAL A 105 11.75 -14.32 -5.68
CA VAL A 105 10.44 -14.22 -5.03
C VAL A 105 10.61 -13.62 -3.65
N TYR A 106 9.88 -12.52 -3.39
CA TYR A 106 9.83 -11.88 -2.09
C TYR A 106 8.47 -12.13 -1.46
N HIS A 107 8.47 -12.61 -0.22
CA HIS A 107 7.26 -12.70 0.59
C HIS A 107 7.14 -11.42 1.42
N LEU A 108 6.14 -10.63 1.11
CA LEU A 108 5.96 -9.31 1.70
C LEU A 108 5.10 -9.39 2.97
N PRO A 109 5.38 -8.55 3.96
CA PRO A 109 4.52 -8.48 5.14
C PRO A 109 3.15 -7.88 4.78
N TYR A 110 2.09 -8.34 5.43
CA TYR A 110 0.80 -7.69 5.34
C TYR A 110 0.77 -6.49 6.31
N LEU A 111 0.95 -5.31 5.75
CA LEU A 111 1.01 -4.04 6.48
C LEU A 111 -0.40 -3.47 6.73
N LYS A 112 -1.28 -4.26 7.31
CA LYS A 112 -2.69 -3.89 7.51
C LYS A 112 -2.84 -2.62 8.36
N THR A 113 -2.11 -2.54 9.47
CA THR A 113 -2.15 -1.37 10.36
C THR A 113 -1.68 -0.10 9.65
N GLU A 114 -0.60 -0.20 8.87
CA GLU A 114 -0.04 0.91 8.10
C GLU A 114 -1.01 1.37 7.01
N VAL A 115 -1.69 0.43 6.33
CA VAL A 115 -2.73 0.76 5.35
C VAL A 115 -3.88 1.52 6.03
N GLU A 116 -4.34 1.05 7.16
CA GLU A 116 -5.43 1.70 7.91
C GLU A 116 -5.04 3.11 8.37
N LYS A 117 -3.81 3.30 8.86
CA LYS A 117 -3.28 4.63 9.21
C LYS A 117 -3.21 5.56 8.00
N MET A 118 -2.72 5.06 6.89
CA MET A 118 -2.60 5.82 5.65
C MET A 118 -3.96 6.27 5.15
N LEU A 119 -4.95 5.39 5.13
CA LEU A 119 -6.30 5.70 4.66
C LEU A 119 -7.00 6.69 5.60
N ALA A 120 -6.85 6.53 6.90
CA ALA A 120 -7.38 7.47 7.89
C ALA A 120 -6.76 8.87 7.75
N PHE A 121 -5.48 8.94 7.46
CA PHE A 121 -4.78 10.19 7.22
C PHE A 121 -5.28 10.89 5.96
N TYR A 122 -5.38 10.19 4.83
CA TYR A 122 -5.91 10.76 3.59
C TYR A 122 -7.35 11.24 3.72
N LYS A 123 -8.17 10.49 4.42
CA LYS A 123 -9.55 10.87 4.70
C LYS A 123 -9.64 12.19 5.47
N LYS A 124 -8.78 12.38 6.47
CA LYS A 124 -8.66 13.62 7.24
C LYS A 124 -8.23 14.79 6.37
N GLU A 125 -7.22 14.59 5.54
CA GLU A 125 -6.70 15.60 4.61
C GLU A 125 -7.77 16.05 3.62
N LEU A 126 -8.51 15.12 3.02
CA LEU A 126 -9.61 15.44 2.09
C LEU A 126 -10.71 16.24 2.77
N LYS A 127 -11.04 15.92 4.01
CA LYS A 127 -12.06 16.65 4.78
C LYS A 127 -11.62 18.08 5.08
N LEU A 128 -10.35 18.29 5.43
CA LEU A 128 -9.79 19.62 5.64
C LEU A 128 -9.80 20.46 4.36
N GLU A 129 -9.45 19.89 3.22
CA GLU A 129 -9.53 20.55 1.92
C GLU A 129 -10.97 20.93 1.56
N GLU A 130 -11.92 20.04 1.76
CA GLU A 130 -13.33 20.28 1.52
C GLU A 130 -13.86 21.43 2.38
N ASN A 131 -13.53 21.45 3.67
CA ASN A 131 -13.90 22.51 4.58
C ASN A 131 -13.28 23.87 4.19
N ALA A 132 -12.04 23.86 3.72
CA ALA A 132 -11.38 25.08 3.22
C ALA A 132 -12.09 25.63 1.96
N ARG A 133 -12.50 24.76 1.04
CA ARG A 133 -13.28 25.14 -0.15
C ARG A 133 -14.64 25.72 0.21
N LYS A 134 -15.34 25.13 1.18
CA LYS A 134 -16.63 25.63 1.67
C LYS A 134 -16.52 27.02 2.29
N ARG A 135 -15.47 27.27 3.09
CA ARG A 135 -15.21 28.61 3.66
C ARG A 135 -15.00 29.66 2.58
N LYS A 136 -14.18 29.37 1.57
CA LYS A 136 -13.95 30.27 0.43
C LYS A 136 -15.23 30.60 -0.34
N ARG A 137 -16.15 29.66 -0.47
CA ARG A 137 -17.44 29.91 -1.12
C ARG A 137 -18.36 30.84 -0.32
N ILE A 138 -18.24 30.83 1.01
CA ILE A 138 -19.06 31.68 1.89
C ILE A 138 -18.51 33.11 1.91
N GLU A 139 -17.21 33.33 1.71
CA GLU A 139 -16.56 34.64 1.68
C GLU A 139 -16.80 35.41 0.37
N TYR A 140 -17.32 34.78 -0.64
CA TYR A 140 -17.69 35.38 -1.93
C TYR A 140 -19.22 35.35 -2.12
#